data_01b44c9a0dc16ba05207e723612e5740
#
_entry.id   01b44c9a0dc16ba05207e723612e5740
#
_cell.length_a   1.000
_cell.length_b   1.000
_cell.length_c   1.000
_cell.angle_alpha   90.00
_cell.angle_beta   90.00
_cell.angle_gamma   90.00
#
_symmetry.space_group_name_H-M   'P 1'
#
loop_
_entity.id
_entity.type
_entity.pdbx_description
1 polymer ?
#
loop_
_entity_poly.entity_id
_entity_poly.type
_entity_poly.pdbx_seq_one_letter_code
_entity_poly.pdbx_strand_id
1 'polypeptide(L)'
;WNNFYALSSKLGVAIPEEPLYLLKPSTSYIADGEIVRKPNSYDGKVVYEGELGIVIGKRCKEVSEEQAKDYIFGYTCSNDVTAGQLIQKDPTFAQWTRAKGFDTFGSFGPGIVSGIDDPDKLVIKTILNDQERQNYPVADMIFRPFKLVSMISHDMTLEPGDIISCG
;
A
#
# COMPACT_ATOMS: atom_id res chain seq x y z
N TRP A 1 0.13 -0.32 6.93
CA TRP A 1 0.87 0.39 8.00
C TRP A 1 1.48 1.68 7.44
N ASN A 2 1.70 2.67 8.29
CA ASN A 2 2.34 3.92 7.88
C ASN A 2 3.83 3.70 7.53
N ASN A 3 4.24 4.14 6.35
CA ASN A 3 5.60 3.99 5.83
C ASN A 3 6.30 5.33 5.54
N PHE A 4 5.86 6.44 6.17
CA PHE A 4 6.47 7.76 5.96
C PHE A 4 7.00 8.32 7.28
N TYR A 5 8.24 8.83 7.27
CA TYR A 5 8.86 9.47 8.44
C TYR A 5 8.05 10.67 8.94
N ALA A 6 7.62 11.55 8.02
CA ALA A 6 6.82 12.72 8.37
C ALA A 6 5.48 12.34 9.02
N LEU A 7 4.82 11.26 8.54
CA LEU A 7 3.56 10.80 9.12
C LEU A 7 3.79 10.11 10.47
N SER A 8 4.84 9.29 10.62
CA SER A 8 5.20 8.68 11.90
C SER A 8 5.47 9.73 12.98
N SER A 9 6.21 10.78 12.62
CA SER A 9 6.49 11.92 13.52
C SER A 9 5.20 12.63 13.92
N LYS A 10 4.30 12.91 12.95
CA LYS A 10 3.01 13.56 13.20
C LYS A 10 2.09 12.75 14.11
N LEU A 11 2.11 11.43 13.98
CA LEU A 11 1.30 10.51 14.78
C LEU A 11 1.95 10.12 16.12
N GLY A 12 3.22 10.43 16.32
CA GLY A 12 3.98 10.03 17.52
C GLY A 12 4.16 8.51 17.61
N VAL A 13 4.24 7.81 16.48
CA VAL A 13 4.42 6.35 16.44
C VAL A 13 5.88 5.98 16.18
N ALA A 14 6.32 4.90 16.80
CA ALA A 14 7.66 4.38 16.59
C ALA A 14 7.86 3.87 15.17
N ILE A 15 9.08 4.00 14.67
CA ILE A 15 9.50 3.42 13.41
C ILE A 15 9.82 1.94 13.64
N PRO A 16 9.21 1.00 12.92
CA PRO A 16 9.52 -0.41 13.06
C PRO A 16 10.87 -0.76 12.41
N GLU A 17 11.48 -1.84 12.86
CA GLU A 17 12.75 -2.34 12.31
C GLU A 17 12.57 -3.00 10.95
N GLU A 18 11.37 -3.52 10.67
CA GLU A 18 10.99 -4.20 9.42
C GLU A 18 9.59 -3.78 8.95
N PRO A 19 9.25 -3.98 7.66
CA PRO A 19 7.94 -3.64 7.13
C PRO A 19 6.83 -4.44 7.82
N LEU A 20 5.77 -3.75 8.24
CA LEU A 20 4.57 -4.38 8.76
C LEU A 20 3.54 -4.44 7.64
N TYR A 21 3.17 -5.62 7.21
CA TYR A 21 2.28 -5.81 6.06
C TYR A 21 1.14 -6.78 6.34
N LEU A 22 0.17 -6.79 5.44
CA LEU A 22 -0.97 -7.68 5.42
C LEU A 22 -1.27 -8.07 3.97
N LEU A 23 -2.07 -9.11 3.79
CA LEU A 23 -2.57 -9.50 2.48
C LEU A 23 -4.02 -9.06 2.31
N LYS A 24 -4.32 -8.47 1.16
CA LYS A 24 -5.69 -8.16 0.75
C LYS A 24 -6.22 -9.27 -0.16
N PRO A 25 -7.46 -9.76 0.06
CA PRO A 25 -8.05 -10.75 -0.84
C PRO A 25 -8.31 -10.13 -2.22
N SER A 26 -8.18 -10.92 -3.28
CA SER A 26 -8.45 -10.46 -4.65
C SER A 26 -9.87 -9.96 -4.86
N THR A 27 -10.85 -10.43 -4.07
CA THR A 27 -12.23 -9.93 -4.08
C THR A 27 -12.38 -8.48 -3.62
N SER A 28 -11.36 -7.91 -2.97
CA SER A 28 -11.35 -6.50 -2.60
C SER A 28 -11.02 -5.56 -3.77
N TYR A 29 -10.50 -6.08 -4.88
CA TYR A 29 -9.95 -5.24 -5.96
C TYR A 29 -11.03 -4.64 -6.83
N ILE A 30 -10.85 -3.35 -7.13
CA ILE A 30 -11.62 -2.59 -8.10
C ILE A 30 -10.68 -1.72 -8.95
N ALA A 31 -11.13 -1.44 -10.17
CA ALA A 31 -10.44 -0.56 -11.09
C ALA A 31 -10.72 0.93 -10.80
N ASP A 32 -9.95 1.80 -11.47
CA ASP A 32 -10.23 3.23 -11.48
C ASP A 32 -11.65 3.54 -12.01
N GLY A 33 -12.30 4.50 -11.39
CA GLY A 33 -13.69 4.89 -11.71
C GLY A 33 -14.77 4.01 -11.08
N GLU A 34 -14.42 2.87 -10.46
CA GLU A 34 -15.39 2.03 -9.74
C GLU A 34 -15.70 2.59 -8.34
N ILE A 35 -16.83 2.16 -7.79
CA ILE A 35 -17.36 2.71 -6.54
C ILE A 35 -16.92 1.87 -5.35
N VAL A 36 -16.20 2.48 -4.41
CA VAL A 36 -15.96 1.91 -3.08
C VAL A 36 -17.28 1.86 -2.31
N ARG A 37 -17.66 0.67 -1.82
CA ARG A 37 -18.91 0.43 -1.09
C ARG A 37 -18.63 0.16 0.38
N LYS A 38 -19.23 0.96 1.26
CA LYS A 38 -19.23 0.68 2.69
C LYS A 38 -19.98 -0.63 2.95
N PRO A 39 -19.38 -1.63 3.63
CA PRO A 39 -20.05 -2.90 3.91
C PRO A 39 -21.19 -2.72 4.93
N ASN A 40 -22.31 -3.43 4.70
CA ASN A 40 -23.47 -3.40 5.61
C ASN A 40 -23.15 -3.94 7.02
N SER A 41 -22.12 -4.76 7.14
CA SER A 41 -21.67 -5.35 8.42
C SER A 41 -20.80 -4.42 9.27
N TYR A 42 -20.57 -3.17 8.81
CA TYR A 42 -19.69 -2.22 9.47
C TYR A 42 -20.31 -0.81 9.55
N ASP A 43 -20.63 -0.37 10.75
CA ASP A 43 -21.24 0.94 10.98
C ASP A 43 -20.23 2.07 11.21
N GLY A 44 -18.95 1.72 11.42
CA GLY A 44 -17.89 2.67 11.72
C GLY A 44 -17.46 3.53 10.51
N LYS A 45 -16.44 4.34 10.73
CA LYS A 45 -15.87 5.21 9.71
C LYS A 45 -14.98 4.43 8.75
N VAL A 46 -15.22 4.58 7.45
CA VAL A 46 -14.31 4.14 6.37
C VAL A 46 -13.35 5.28 6.04
N VAL A 47 -12.07 4.98 5.92
CA VAL A 47 -11.02 5.93 5.56
C VAL A 47 -10.36 5.53 4.26
N TYR A 48 -9.84 6.51 3.52
CA TYR A 48 -9.01 6.34 2.34
C TYR A 48 -7.55 6.42 2.74
N GLU A 49 -6.69 5.72 2.01
CA GLU A 49 -5.24 5.74 2.17
C GLU A 49 -4.61 5.73 0.77
N GLY A 50 -4.18 6.92 0.28
CA GLY A 50 -3.53 7.04 -1.02
C GLY A 50 -2.08 6.59 -0.94
N GLU A 51 -1.70 5.64 -1.79
CA GLU A 51 -0.42 4.97 -1.72
C GLU A 51 0.22 4.78 -3.10
N LEU A 52 1.54 4.58 -3.12
CA LEU A 52 2.23 4.03 -4.27
C LEU A 52 1.97 2.52 -4.34
N GLY A 53 1.56 2.02 -5.49
CA GLY A 53 1.50 0.60 -5.78
C GLY A 53 2.70 0.17 -6.62
N ILE A 54 3.49 -0.81 -6.16
CA ILE A 54 4.54 -1.46 -6.94
C ILE A 54 3.93 -2.68 -7.61
N VAL A 55 4.05 -2.80 -8.92
CA VAL A 55 3.57 -3.96 -9.68
C VAL A 55 4.73 -4.87 -10.01
N ILE A 56 4.68 -6.12 -9.57
CA ILE A 56 5.70 -7.12 -9.85
C ILE A 56 5.57 -7.60 -11.29
N GLY A 57 6.69 -7.69 -12.02
CA GLY A 57 6.74 -8.12 -13.41
C GLY A 57 7.36 -9.48 -13.64
N LYS A 58 8.17 -9.94 -12.70
CA LYS A 58 8.84 -11.25 -12.77
C LYS A 58 8.77 -11.92 -11.42
N ARG A 59 8.58 -13.24 -11.43
CA ARG A 59 8.64 -14.05 -10.20
C ARG A 59 9.96 -13.84 -9.49
N CYS A 60 9.93 -13.55 -8.20
CA CYS A 60 11.13 -13.39 -7.38
C CYS A 60 10.98 -13.95 -5.97
N LYS A 61 12.10 -14.36 -5.41
CA LYS A 61 12.26 -14.87 -4.05
C LYS A 61 13.68 -14.54 -3.59
N GLU A 62 13.82 -14.03 -2.38
CA GLU A 62 15.10 -13.72 -1.74
C GLU A 62 16.03 -12.82 -2.58
N VAL A 63 15.46 -11.76 -3.19
CA VAL A 63 16.24 -10.83 -4.02
C VAL A 63 16.84 -9.71 -3.17
N SER A 64 18.03 -9.26 -3.53
CA SER A 64 18.64 -8.08 -2.87
C SER A 64 17.94 -6.78 -3.28
N GLU A 65 18.17 -5.71 -2.52
CA GLU A 65 17.62 -4.39 -2.83
C GLU A 65 18.10 -3.89 -4.20
N GLU A 66 19.37 -4.12 -4.55
CA GLU A 66 19.95 -3.75 -5.85
C GLU A 66 19.32 -4.50 -7.02
N GLN A 67 18.91 -5.74 -6.79
CA GLN A 67 18.27 -6.59 -7.81
C GLN A 67 16.77 -6.29 -7.95
N ALA A 68 16.12 -5.76 -6.91
CA ALA A 68 14.67 -5.59 -6.84
C ALA A 68 14.09 -4.86 -8.05
N LYS A 69 14.80 -3.86 -8.58
CA LYS A 69 14.39 -3.08 -9.77
C LYS A 69 14.13 -3.95 -11.01
N ASP A 70 14.84 -5.08 -11.16
CA ASP A 70 14.74 -5.96 -12.34
C ASP A 70 13.48 -6.82 -12.31
N TYR A 71 12.77 -6.85 -11.19
CA TYR A 71 11.54 -7.61 -10.96
C TYR A 71 10.28 -6.74 -10.95
N ILE A 72 10.44 -5.42 -10.93
CA ILE A 72 9.33 -4.48 -10.97
C ILE A 72 8.92 -4.23 -12.43
N PHE A 73 7.63 -4.41 -12.73
CA PHE A 73 7.04 -4.03 -14.02
C PHE A 73 6.81 -2.53 -14.13
N GLY A 74 6.33 -1.93 -13.04
CA GLY A 74 6.00 -0.52 -12.98
C GLY A 74 5.29 -0.13 -11.70
N TYR A 75 4.71 1.05 -11.72
CA TYR A 75 4.05 1.67 -10.56
C TYR A 75 2.65 2.11 -10.93
N THR A 76 1.76 2.10 -9.94
CA THR A 76 0.38 2.57 -10.06
C THR A 76 -0.01 3.37 -8.82
N CYS A 77 -1.13 4.09 -8.88
CA CYS A 77 -1.75 4.61 -7.68
C CYS A 77 -2.59 3.52 -7.02
N SER A 78 -2.60 3.50 -5.70
CA SER A 78 -3.39 2.60 -4.88
C SER A 78 -4.19 3.39 -3.85
N ASN A 79 -5.41 2.93 -3.55
CA ASN A 79 -6.18 3.43 -2.42
C ASN A 79 -6.50 2.25 -1.50
N ASP A 80 -5.74 2.14 -0.40
CA ASP A 80 -5.90 1.08 0.59
C ASP A 80 -7.03 1.43 1.58
N VAL A 81 -8.26 1.31 1.10
CA VAL A 81 -9.46 1.66 1.88
C VAL A 81 -9.56 0.81 3.14
N THR A 82 -9.88 1.46 4.26
CA THR A 82 -9.80 0.84 5.59
C THR A 82 -11.03 1.11 6.45
N ALA A 83 -11.57 0.06 7.07
CA ALA A 83 -12.55 0.13 8.15
C ALA A 83 -11.82 0.29 9.48
N GLY A 84 -11.30 1.49 9.76
CA GLY A 84 -10.24 1.74 10.75
C GLY A 84 -10.55 1.24 12.17
N GLN A 85 -11.80 1.35 12.62
CA GLN A 85 -12.18 0.90 13.97
C GLN A 85 -12.15 -0.62 14.15
N LEU A 86 -12.11 -1.41 13.06
CA LEU A 86 -11.99 -2.86 13.16
C LEU A 86 -10.58 -3.31 13.50
N ILE A 87 -9.56 -2.52 13.20
CA ILE A 87 -8.15 -2.90 13.42
C ILE A 87 -7.93 -3.27 14.88
N GLN A 88 -8.39 -2.41 15.79
CA GLN A 88 -8.19 -2.56 17.24
C GLN A 88 -9.46 -3.06 17.97
N LYS A 89 -10.41 -3.65 17.25
CA LYS A 89 -11.66 -4.13 17.86
C LYS A 89 -11.43 -5.23 18.90
N ASP A 90 -10.44 -6.07 18.66
CA ASP A 90 -9.96 -7.06 19.62
C ASP A 90 -8.55 -6.66 20.07
N PRO A 91 -8.30 -6.44 21.38
CA PRO A 91 -7.01 -6.01 21.88
C PRO A 91 -5.93 -7.10 21.78
N THR A 92 -6.33 -8.37 21.62
CA THR A 92 -5.39 -9.50 21.58
C THR A 92 -4.88 -9.78 20.17
N PHE A 93 -5.59 -9.30 19.14
CA PHE A 93 -5.23 -9.55 17.75
C PHE A 93 -5.72 -8.44 16.82
N ALA A 94 -4.79 -7.67 16.25
CA ALA A 94 -5.12 -6.61 15.30
C ALA A 94 -5.73 -7.17 14.01
N GLN A 95 -6.93 -6.71 13.66
CA GLN A 95 -7.75 -7.23 12.55
C GLN A 95 -7.44 -6.53 11.21
N TRP A 96 -6.16 -6.46 10.82
CA TRP A 96 -5.72 -5.73 9.61
C TRP A 96 -6.37 -6.26 8.34
N THR A 97 -6.26 -7.55 8.06
CA THR A 97 -6.86 -8.16 6.84
C THR A 97 -8.37 -7.97 6.82
N ARG A 98 -9.05 -8.10 7.96
CA ARG A 98 -10.48 -7.87 8.06
C ARG A 98 -10.85 -6.40 7.79
N ALA A 99 -10.07 -5.45 8.33
CA ALA A 99 -10.34 -4.02 8.18
C ALA A 99 -10.12 -3.51 6.74
N LYS A 100 -9.23 -4.16 5.99
CA LYS A 100 -8.78 -3.76 4.65
C LYS A 100 -9.23 -4.70 3.52
N GLY A 101 -9.84 -5.84 3.85
CA GLY A 101 -10.18 -6.91 2.91
C GLY A 101 -11.65 -6.97 2.49
N PHE A 102 -12.48 -5.97 2.80
CA PHE A 102 -13.84 -5.91 2.27
C PHE A 102 -13.86 -5.76 0.75
N ASP A 103 -14.89 -6.26 0.10
CA ASP A 103 -15.13 -6.02 -1.31
C ASP A 103 -15.02 -4.53 -1.62
N THR A 104 -14.37 -4.17 -2.72
CA THR A 104 -14.11 -2.80 -3.20
C THR A 104 -13.11 -1.97 -2.40
N PHE A 105 -12.42 -2.53 -1.40
CA PHE A 105 -11.47 -1.79 -0.56
C PHE A 105 -10.05 -1.72 -1.13
N GLY A 106 -9.75 -2.36 -2.26
CA GLY A 106 -8.47 -2.31 -2.97
C GLY A 106 -8.61 -1.66 -4.33
N SER A 107 -8.55 -0.34 -4.43
CA SER A 107 -8.64 0.37 -5.71
C SER A 107 -7.24 0.64 -6.28
N PHE A 108 -7.05 0.30 -7.55
CA PHE A 108 -5.79 0.50 -8.28
C PHE A 108 -6.05 1.17 -9.63
N GLY A 109 -5.15 2.04 -10.05
CA GLY A 109 -5.25 2.68 -11.36
C GLY A 109 -4.80 4.15 -11.34
N PRO A 110 -5.10 4.89 -12.45
CA PRO A 110 -5.83 4.46 -13.66
C PRO A 110 -5.02 3.57 -14.61
N GLY A 111 -3.72 3.46 -14.43
CA GLY A 111 -2.84 2.64 -15.24
C GLY A 111 -1.56 2.30 -14.51
N ILE A 112 -0.72 1.48 -15.15
CA ILE A 112 0.61 1.14 -14.67
C ILE A 112 1.64 1.87 -15.52
N VAL A 113 2.54 2.61 -14.89
CA VAL A 113 3.62 3.34 -15.56
C VAL A 113 4.91 2.55 -15.39
N SER A 114 5.50 2.11 -16.49
CA SER A 114 6.81 1.45 -16.53
C SER A 114 7.92 2.44 -16.88
N GLY A 115 9.19 2.02 -16.72
CA GLY A 115 10.34 2.84 -17.09
C GLY A 115 10.67 3.98 -16.12
N ILE A 116 10.21 3.86 -14.87
CA ILE A 116 10.61 4.77 -13.79
C ILE A 116 11.87 4.22 -13.15
N ASP A 117 13.02 4.79 -13.49
CA ASP A 117 14.32 4.33 -12.98
C ASP A 117 14.55 4.71 -11.51
N ASP A 118 13.98 5.81 -11.08
CA ASP A 118 14.17 6.37 -9.74
C ASP A 118 12.80 6.73 -9.11
N PRO A 119 12.18 5.77 -8.42
CA PRO A 119 10.89 5.99 -7.78
C PRO A 119 10.93 7.00 -6.62
N ASP A 120 12.09 7.30 -6.05
CA ASP A 120 12.23 8.28 -4.98
C ASP A 120 11.86 9.71 -5.43
N LYS A 121 11.87 9.97 -6.74
CA LYS A 121 11.42 11.26 -7.31
C LYS A 121 9.90 11.41 -7.39
N LEU A 122 9.17 10.35 -7.13
CA LEU A 122 7.70 10.41 -7.14
C LEU A 122 7.15 11.10 -5.89
N VAL A 123 5.95 11.63 -6.02
CA VAL A 123 5.18 12.24 -4.92
C VAL A 123 3.79 11.63 -4.91
N ILE A 124 3.35 11.17 -3.75
CA ILE A 124 2.00 10.66 -3.55
C ILE A 124 1.10 11.80 -3.08
N LYS A 125 0.05 12.07 -3.86
CA LYS A 125 -0.97 13.07 -3.53
C LYS A 125 -2.34 12.43 -3.46
N THR A 126 -3.10 12.81 -2.44
CA THR A 126 -4.52 12.46 -2.33
C THR A 126 -5.34 13.74 -2.32
N ILE A 127 -6.28 13.84 -3.27
CA ILE A 127 -7.20 14.97 -3.38
C ILE A 127 -8.62 14.42 -3.13
N LEU A 128 -9.30 14.97 -2.15
CA LEU A 128 -10.68 14.63 -1.82
C LEU A 128 -11.55 15.88 -1.83
N ASN A 129 -12.56 15.91 -2.69
CA ASN A 129 -13.46 17.06 -2.87
C ASN A 129 -12.66 18.36 -3.11
N ASP A 130 -11.77 18.34 -4.08
CA ASP A 130 -10.88 19.45 -4.49
C ASP A 130 -9.91 19.94 -3.40
N GLN A 131 -9.76 19.19 -2.30
CA GLN A 131 -8.84 19.53 -1.22
C GLN A 131 -7.70 18.51 -1.17
N GLU A 132 -6.46 18.99 -1.21
CA GLU A 132 -5.29 18.16 -0.98
C GLU A 132 -5.29 17.68 0.48
N ARG A 133 -5.27 16.37 0.67
CA ARG A 133 -5.30 15.69 1.96
C ARG A 133 -3.97 15.03 2.31
N GLN A 134 -3.21 14.67 1.29
CA GLN A 134 -1.92 14.02 1.41
C GLN A 134 -0.99 14.55 0.31
N ASN A 135 0.27 14.77 0.67
CA ASN A 135 1.33 15.16 -0.26
C ASN A 135 2.68 14.76 0.35
N TYR A 136 3.10 13.51 0.07
CA TYR A 136 4.35 12.97 0.60
C TYR A 136 5.27 12.52 -0.53
N PRO A 137 6.56 12.94 -0.54
CA PRO A 137 7.53 12.41 -1.47
C PRO A 137 7.86 10.96 -1.11
N VAL A 138 8.04 10.11 -2.13
CA VAL A 138 8.45 8.70 -1.95
C VAL A 138 9.81 8.62 -1.24
N ALA A 139 10.68 9.61 -1.44
CA ALA A 139 11.95 9.71 -0.72
C ALA A 139 11.81 9.81 0.82
N ASP A 140 10.63 10.19 1.35
CA ASP A 140 10.32 10.21 2.79
C ASP A 140 9.86 8.84 3.32
N MET A 141 9.75 7.80 2.47
CA MET A 141 9.41 6.46 2.92
C MET A 141 10.49 5.88 3.83
N ILE A 142 10.05 5.19 4.89
CA ILE A 142 10.89 4.43 5.82
C ILE A 142 11.50 3.23 5.10
N PHE A 143 10.64 2.46 4.43
CA PHE A 143 11.02 1.37 3.54
C PHE A 143 10.70 1.77 2.11
N ARG A 144 11.74 2.14 1.35
CA ARG A 144 11.60 2.58 -0.04
C ARG A 144 11.23 1.42 -0.97
N PRO A 145 10.75 1.68 -2.19
CA PRO A 145 10.21 0.65 -3.08
C PRO A 145 11.10 -0.58 -3.28
N PHE A 146 12.38 -0.40 -3.58
CA PHE A 146 13.29 -1.54 -3.80
C PHE A 146 13.54 -2.32 -2.52
N LYS A 147 13.65 -1.63 -1.38
CA LYS A 147 13.79 -2.25 -0.07
C LYS A 147 12.55 -3.06 0.32
N LEU A 148 11.33 -2.55 0.03
CA LEU A 148 10.08 -3.29 0.26
C LEU A 148 10.05 -4.58 -0.55
N VAL A 149 10.34 -4.53 -1.86
CA VAL A 149 10.37 -5.73 -2.71
C VAL A 149 11.40 -6.73 -2.18
N SER A 150 12.62 -6.27 -1.85
CA SER A 150 13.65 -7.13 -1.28
C SER A 150 13.15 -7.81 -0.01
N MET A 151 12.73 -7.05 1.01
CA MET A 151 12.34 -7.60 2.32
C MET A 151 11.15 -8.56 2.22
N ILE A 152 10.09 -8.19 1.52
CA ILE A 152 8.91 -9.05 1.35
C ILE A 152 9.28 -10.32 0.56
N SER A 153 10.19 -10.22 -0.42
CA SER A 153 10.64 -11.39 -1.18
C SER A 153 11.41 -12.42 -0.33
N HIS A 154 11.98 -12.03 0.81
CA HIS A 154 12.59 -12.97 1.76
C HIS A 154 11.54 -13.75 2.55
N ASP A 155 10.38 -13.17 2.79
CA ASP A 155 9.29 -13.83 3.51
C ASP A 155 8.47 -14.75 2.58
N MET A 156 8.12 -14.27 1.38
CA MET A 156 7.28 -15.00 0.44
C MET A 156 7.73 -14.80 -1.02
N THR A 157 7.38 -15.75 -1.89
CA THR A 157 7.53 -15.57 -3.34
C THR A 157 6.57 -14.48 -3.81
N LEU A 158 7.08 -13.54 -4.62
CA LEU A 158 6.27 -12.57 -5.34
C LEU A 158 6.09 -13.03 -6.78
N GLU A 159 4.87 -12.97 -7.28
CA GLU A 159 4.50 -13.41 -8.64
C GLU A 159 4.20 -12.22 -9.55
N PRO A 160 4.35 -12.39 -10.88
CA PRO A 160 3.94 -11.36 -11.82
C PRO A 160 2.47 -10.97 -11.64
N GLY A 161 2.21 -9.68 -11.50
CA GLY A 161 0.87 -9.13 -11.23
C GLY A 161 0.57 -8.89 -9.75
N ASP A 162 1.43 -9.33 -8.82
CA ASP A 162 1.30 -8.91 -7.42
C ASP A 162 1.48 -7.39 -7.33
N ILE A 163 0.69 -6.76 -6.44
CA ILE A 163 0.76 -5.33 -6.17
C ILE A 163 1.11 -5.12 -4.70
N ILE A 164 2.20 -4.39 -4.46
CA ILE A 164 2.59 -3.96 -3.12
C ILE A 164 2.13 -2.51 -2.93
N SER A 165 1.11 -2.30 -2.10
CA SER A 165 0.74 -0.97 -1.60
C SER A 165 1.73 -0.55 -0.52
N CYS A 166 2.37 0.60 -0.71
CA CYS A 166 3.58 0.93 0.06
C CYS A 166 3.33 1.63 1.41
N GLY A 167 2.08 1.95 1.74
CA GLY A 167 1.71 2.60 3.01
C GLY A 167 1.65 4.11 2.97
#